data_402fe55dfb529e30c4053cd6badedd07
#
_entry.id   402fe55dfb529e30c4053cd6badedd07
#
_cell.length_a   1.000
_cell.length_b   1.000
_cell.length_c   1.000
_cell.angle_alpha   90.00
_cell.angle_beta   90.00
_cell.angle_gamma   90.00
#
_symmetry.space_group_name_H-M   'P 1'
#
loop_
_entity.id
_entity.type
_entity.pdbx_description
1 polymer ?
#
loop_
_entity_poly.entity_id
_entity_poly.type
_entity_poly.pdbx_seq_one_letter_code
_entity_poly.pdbx_strand_id
1 'polypeptide(L)'
;MIFSAFAQGRAMRARRFPTSRPYCTNLGAPREYSPKRAKAGDPMTEYYIPTQAGEAELVEKRSRFIGHVWRVESEEEARARIEEMKKRYYDARHNCWCYLLREGPVRYSDDGEPQGTAGQPMLNVFQREEVTNVCCVVTRYFGGILLGAGGLVRAYTQSAKDALDAAGISVVRRWVETLVPCPYSLLERLKSETAAWGGVIPETEYGADVTLTVLLPEEKAEAYLAHILDMTAGTVEGIATGERFQDVPWRPAGGAGGPG
;
A
#
# COMPACT_ATOMS: atom_id res chain seq x y z
N MET A 1 -10.81 57.91 -20.14
CA MET A 1 -10.92 56.76 -21.06
C MET A 1 -10.29 55.58 -20.40
N ILE A 2 -11.10 54.60 -20.09
CA ILE A 2 -10.89 53.47 -19.21
C ILE A 2 -10.32 52.31 -20.06
N PHE A 3 -9.20 51.73 -19.70
CA PHE A 3 -8.78 50.42 -20.25
C PHE A 3 -8.93 49.36 -19.19
N SER A 4 -9.91 48.48 -19.44
CA SER A 4 -10.13 47.23 -18.76
C SER A 4 -9.19 46.19 -19.36
N ALA A 5 -8.35 45.58 -18.55
CA ALA A 5 -7.52 44.41 -18.93
C ALA A 5 -8.11 43.15 -18.28
N PHE A 6 -8.68 42.30 -19.11
CA PHE A 6 -9.17 40.96 -18.80
C PHE A 6 -7.98 40.06 -18.42
N ALA A 7 -7.99 39.53 -17.20
CA ALA A 7 -7.11 38.46 -16.78
C ALA A 7 -7.70 37.11 -17.22
N GLN A 8 -7.12 36.48 -18.24
CA GLN A 8 -7.41 35.11 -18.62
C GLN A 8 -6.64 34.17 -17.70
N GLY A 9 -7.36 33.51 -16.80
CA GLY A 9 -6.84 32.41 -16.00
C GLY A 9 -6.52 31.20 -16.89
N ARG A 10 -5.25 30.88 -17.04
CA ARG A 10 -4.82 29.59 -17.57
C ARG A 10 -4.93 28.53 -16.47
N ALA A 11 -5.87 27.62 -16.63
CA ALA A 11 -5.92 26.39 -15.88
C ALA A 11 -4.62 25.59 -16.13
N MET A 12 -3.79 25.43 -15.12
CA MET A 12 -2.65 24.52 -15.14
C MET A 12 -3.18 23.09 -15.18
N ARG A 13 -2.96 22.40 -16.31
CA ARG A 13 -3.15 20.94 -16.40
C ARG A 13 -2.20 20.27 -15.42
N ALA A 14 -2.77 19.54 -14.46
CA ALA A 14 -2.03 18.64 -13.61
C ALA A 14 -1.27 17.63 -14.49
N ARG A 15 0.06 17.63 -14.40
CA ARG A 15 0.90 16.61 -15.03
C ARG A 15 0.72 15.32 -14.25
N ARG A 16 0.24 14.26 -14.93
CA ARG A 16 0.28 12.91 -14.41
C ARG A 16 1.74 12.48 -14.30
N PHE A 17 2.20 12.26 -13.08
CA PHE A 17 3.49 11.62 -12.82
C PHE A 17 3.37 10.10 -12.94
N PRO A 18 4.37 9.41 -13.50
CA PRO A 18 4.37 7.96 -13.58
C PRO A 18 4.49 7.37 -12.16
N THR A 19 3.51 6.55 -11.80
CA THR A 19 3.53 5.70 -10.61
C THR A 19 4.56 4.61 -10.82
N SER A 20 5.62 4.62 -10.06
CA SER A 20 6.43 3.46 -9.67
C SER A 20 7.92 3.78 -9.53
N ARG A 21 8.32 4.07 -8.30
CA ARG A 21 9.62 3.63 -7.76
C ARG A 21 9.44 3.40 -6.25
N PRO A 22 9.81 2.23 -5.73
CA PRO A 22 9.77 2.01 -4.29
C PRO A 22 10.88 2.84 -3.63
N TYR A 23 10.49 3.80 -2.78
CA TYR A 23 11.42 4.46 -1.89
C TYR A 23 11.69 3.53 -0.70
N CYS A 24 12.71 2.69 -0.81
CA CYS A 24 13.28 2.01 0.34
C CYS A 24 14.21 2.97 1.07
N THR A 25 13.69 3.73 2.01
CA THR A 25 14.50 4.30 3.08
C THR A 25 14.16 3.55 4.37
N ASN A 26 15.17 2.98 5.03
CA ASN A 26 15.09 2.34 6.34
C ASN A 26 14.62 3.35 7.39
N LEU A 27 13.33 3.59 7.45
CA LEU A 27 12.69 4.31 8.55
C LEU A 27 11.98 3.26 9.38
N GLY A 28 12.46 3.04 10.59
CA GLY A 28 11.84 2.14 11.55
C GLY A 28 10.33 2.42 11.64
N ALA A 29 9.53 1.35 11.65
CA ALA A 29 8.08 1.45 11.75
C ALA A 29 7.70 2.34 12.93
N PRO A 30 6.82 3.33 12.77
CA PRO A 30 6.33 4.12 13.88
C PRO A 30 5.61 3.18 14.85
N ARG A 31 6.16 3.05 16.06
CA ARG A 31 5.48 2.38 17.18
C ARG A 31 4.27 3.24 17.54
N GLU A 32 3.10 2.60 17.61
CA GLU A 32 1.83 3.17 18.05
C GLU A 32 1.02 3.96 17.01
N TYR A 33 0.61 3.30 15.94
CA TYR A 33 -0.57 3.73 15.22
C TYR A 33 -1.56 2.57 15.12
N SER A 34 -2.62 2.64 15.89
CA SER A 34 -3.78 1.75 15.74
C SER A 34 -4.84 2.50 14.95
N PRO A 35 -5.08 2.16 13.67
CA PRO A 35 -6.09 2.84 12.89
C PRO A 35 -7.45 2.67 13.55
N LYS A 36 -8.20 3.77 13.72
CA LYS A 36 -9.60 3.69 14.11
C LYS A 36 -10.33 2.95 13.00
N ARG A 37 -11.03 1.86 13.34
CA ARG A 37 -11.85 1.08 12.40
C ARG A 37 -12.76 2.02 11.62
N ALA A 38 -12.43 2.20 10.36
CA ALA A 38 -13.26 2.93 9.43
C ALA A 38 -14.35 2.03 8.87
N LYS A 39 -15.51 2.58 8.59
CA LYS A 39 -16.56 1.84 7.88
C LYS A 39 -16.16 1.69 6.43
N ALA A 40 -16.23 0.47 5.89
CA ALA A 40 -15.99 0.25 4.47
C ALA A 40 -16.89 1.17 3.63
N GLY A 41 -16.30 1.97 2.72
CA GLY A 41 -17.03 2.84 1.80
C GLY A 41 -16.93 4.34 2.06
N ASP A 42 -16.21 4.82 3.09
CA ASP A 42 -15.92 6.24 3.25
C ASP A 42 -14.66 6.60 2.43
N PRO A 43 -14.74 7.44 1.39
CA PRO A 43 -13.60 7.81 0.56
C PRO A 43 -12.51 8.58 1.30
N MET A 44 -12.82 9.05 2.52
CA MET A 44 -11.90 9.82 3.37
C MET A 44 -11.14 8.96 4.39
N THR A 45 -11.28 7.63 4.35
CA THR A 45 -10.76 6.73 5.37
C THR A 45 -9.51 6.00 4.92
N GLU A 46 -8.58 5.80 5.84
CA GLU A 46 -7.40 4.96 5.65
C GLU A 46 -7.79 3.54 5.24
N TYR A 47 -7.00 2.93 4.37
CA TYR A 47 -7.19 1.55 3.94
C TYR A 47 -5.85 0.86 3.65
N TYR A 48 -5.85 -0.47 3.71
CA TYR A 48 -4.66 -1.28 3.54
C TYR A 48 -4.61 -1.91 2.16
N ILE A 49 -3.38 -1.97 1.61
CA ILE A 49 -3.07 -2.56 0.30
C ILE A 49 -1.78 -3.37 0.39
N PRO A 50 -1.54 -4.33 -0.52
CA PRO A 50 -0.22 -4.92 -0.66
C PRO A 50 0.83 -3.86 -1.03
N THR A 51 1.98 -3.89 -0.35
CA THR A 51 3.09 -2.94 -0.61
C THR A 51 3.72 -3.20 -1.98
N GLN A 52 3.93 -4.48 -2.31
CA GLN A 52 4.55 -4.94 -3.55
C GLN A 52 3.99 -6.30 -3.96
N ALA A 53 4.48 -6.87 -5.07
CA ALA A 53 4.19 -8.26 -5.40
C ALA A 53 4.86 -9.20 -4.39
N GLY A 54 4.13 -10.22 -3.93
CA GLY A 54 4.63 -11.25 -3.03
C GLY A 54 4.45 -12.63 -3.61
N GLU A 55 5.42 -13.50 -3.37
CA GLU A 55 5.38 -14.91 -3.74
C GLU A 55 5.85 -15.76 -2.56
N ALA A 56 5.14 -16.85 -2.28
CA ALA A 56 5.53 -17.82 -1.25
C ALA A 56 5.15 -19.23 -1.69
N GLU A 57 5.91 -20.20 -1.22
CA GLU A 57 5.67 -21.62 -1.48
C GLU A 57 5.44 -22.38 -0.18
N LEU A 58 4.39 -23.19 -0.16
CA LEU A 58 4.04 -24.11 0.92
C LEU A 58 4.02 -25.53 0.39
N VAL A 59 4.64 -26.46 1.11
CA VAL A 59 4.53 -27.91 0.83
C VAL A 59 3.77 -28.59 1.95
N GLU A 60 2.64 -29.19 1.63
CA GLU A 60 1.79 -29.93 2.59
C GLU A 60 1.47 -31.32 2.02
N LYS A 61 1.86 -32.38 2.75
CA LYS A 61 1.68 -33.78 2.33
C LYS A 61 2.10 -34.03 0.87
N ARG A 62 3.28 -33.56 0.49
CA ARG A 62 3.85 -33.58 -0.87
C ARG A 62 3.09 -32.75 -1.92
N SER A 63 1.93 -32.18 -1.61
CA SER A 63 1.32 -31.17 -2.48
C SER A 63 2.06 -29.86 -2.34
N ARG A 64 2.29 -29.20 -3.47
CA ARG A 64 3.00 -27.93 -3.55
C ARG A 64 1.99 -26.82 -3.87
N PHE A 65 1.99 -25.77 -3.06
CA PHE A 65 1.14 -24.59 -3.21
C PHE A 65 2.04 -23.39 -3.43
N ILE A 66 1.84 -22.66 -4.52
CA ILE A 66 2.59 -21.46 -4.86
C ILE A 66 1.63 -20.29 -4.83
N GLY A 67 1.72 -19.47 -3.79
CA GLY A 67 0.90 -18.28 -3.60
C GLY A 67 1.55 -17.05 -4.21
N HIS A 68 0.77 -16.27 -4.91
CA HIS A 68 1.16 -14.99 -5.48
C HIS A 68 0.15 -13.92 -5.07
N VAL A 69 0.63 -12.75 -4.67
CA VAL A 69 -0.19 -11.59 -4.31
C VAL A 69 0.29 -10.37 -5.07
N TRP A 70 -0.64 -9.55 -5.55
CA TRP A 70 -0.38 -8.26 -6.20
C TRP A 70 -1.35 -7.21 -5.72
N ARG A 71 -0.89 -5.95 -5.69
CA ARG A 71 -1.75 -4.79 -5.70
C ARG A 71 -2.36 -4.66 -7.09
N VAL A 72 -3.66 -4.43 -7.15
CA VAL A 72 -4.43 -4.19 -8.37
C VAL A 72 -5.44 -3.07 -8.12
N GLU A 73 -5.66 -2.22 -9.12
CA GLU A 73 -6.57 -1.08 -8.98
C GLU A 73 -7.88 -1.30 -9.76
N SER A 74 -7.93 -2.33 -10.62
CA SER A 74 -9.10 -2.65 -11.44
C SER A 74 -9.33 -4.14 -11.59
N GLU A 75 -10.55 -4.50 -12.02
CA GLU A 75 -10.90 -5.89 -12.36
C GLU A 75 -10.10 -6.40 -13.55
N GLU A 76 -9.80 -5.54 -14.51
CA GLU A 76 -8.99 -5.86 -15.69
C GLU A 76 -7.57 -6.25 -15.29
N GLU A 77 -6.95 -5.50 -14.38
CA GLU A 77 -5.62 -5.84 -13.84
C GLU A 77 -5.66 -7.17 -13.08
N ALA A 78 -6.67 -7.40 -12.24
CA ALA A 78 -6.82 -8.64 -11.51
C ALA A 78 -6.96 -9.84 -12.47
N ARG A 79 -7.80 -9.72 -13.49
CA ARG A 79 -7.98 -10.75 -14.54
C ARG A 79 -6.69 -11.00 -15.32
N ALA A 80 -5.94 -9.95 -15.65
CA ALA A 80 -4.67 -10.08 -16.34
C ALA A 80 -3.65 -10.89 -15.52
N ARG A 81 -3.56 -10.67 -14.19
CA ARG A 81 -2.73 -11.46 -13.29
C ARG A 81 -3.16 -12.94 -13.20
N ILE A 82 -4.45 -13.18 -13.12
CA ILE A 82 -5.00 -14.55 -13.11
C ILE A 82 -4.63 -15.29 -14.41
N GLU A 83 -4.83 -14.68 -15.55
CA GLU A 83 -4.50 -15.29 -16.86
C GLU A 83 -2.98 -15.45 -17.06
N GLU A 84 -2.16 -14.54 -16.54
CA GLU A 84 -0.70 -14.67 -16.50
C GLU A 84 -0.29 -15.95 -15.74
N MET A 85 -0.87 -16.17 -14.55
CA MET A 85 -0.56 -17.34 -13.73
C MET A 85 -1.06 -18.65 -14.35
N LYS A 86 -2.25 -18.67 -14.95
CA LYS A 86 -2.74 -19.84 -15.69
C LYS A 86 -1.82 -20.20 -16.87
N LYS A 87 -1.25 -19.21 -17.54
CA LYS A 87 -0.27 -19.46 -18.62
C LYS A 87 1.06 -19.94 -18.07
N ARG A 88 1.56 -19.32 -17.00
CA ARG A 88 2.83 -19.67 -16.35
C ARG A 88 2.81 -21.09 -15.81
N TYR A 89 1.69 -21.49 -15.19
CA TYR A 89 1.48 -22.79 -14.54
C TYR A 89 0.42 -23.61 -15.27
N TYR A 90 0.49 -23.67 -16.60
CA TYR A 90 -0.47 -24.34 -17.46
C TYR A 90 -0.59 -25.84 -17.19
N ASP A 91 0.44 -26.45 -16.62
CA ASP A 91 0.53 -27.86 -16.25
C ASP A 91 -0.02 -28.13 -14.83
N ALA A 92 -0.31 -27.11 -14.07
CA ALA A 92 -0.96 -27.25 -12.77
C ALA A 92 -2.45 -27.57 -12.94
N ARG A 93 -2.96 -28.42 -12.04
CA ARG A 93 -4.38 -28.82 -12.09
C ARG A 93 -5.32 -27.71 -11.62
N HIS A 94 -4.87 -26.88 -10.68
CA HIS A 94 -5.68 -25.84 -10.04
C HIS A 94 -4.87 -24.55 -9.88
N ASN A 95 -5.44 -23.45 -10.38
CA ASN A 95 -4.98 -22.08 -10.17
C ASN A 95 -6.13 -21.31 -9.50
N CYS A 96 -6.32 -21.58 -8.21
CA CYS A 96 -7.37 -20.94 -7.43
C CYS A 96 -7.04 -19.48 -7.19
N TRP A 97 -8.05 -18.61 -7.24
CA TRP A 97 -7.81 -17.18 -7.15
C TRP A 97 -8.91 -16.44 -6.39
N CYS A 98 -8.55 -15.27 -5.87
CA CYS A 98 -9.50 -14.26 -5.40
C CYS A 98 -8.96 -12.86 -5.67
N TYR A 99 -9.85 -11.89 -5.78
CA TYR A 99 -9.52 -10.48 -5.73
C TYR A 99 -10.57 -9.70 -4.96
N LEU A 100 -10.12 -8.63 -4.32
CA LEU A 100 -10.93 -7.73 -3.54
C LEU A 100 -10.53 -6.31 -3.90
N LEU A 101 -11.43 -5.56 -4.55
CA LEU A 101 -11.24 -4.16 -4.89
C LEU A 101 -12.02 -3.29 -3.91
N ARG A 102 -11.43 -2.18 -3.50
CA ARG A 102 -12.07 -1.25 -2.56
C ARG A 102 -13.35 -0.67 -3.12
N GLU A 103 -13.29 -0.19 -4.36
CA GLU A 103 -14.42 0.43 -5.09
C GLU A 103 -14.86 -0.45 -6.26
N GLY A 104 -14.87 -1.76 -6.06
CA GLY A 104 -15.17 -2.69 -7.13
C GLY A 104 -15.66 -4.05 -6.65
N PRO A 105 -15.74 -5.01 -7.55
CA PRO A 105 -16.23 -6.34 -7.22
C PRO A 105 -15.25 -7.12 -6.34
N VAL A 106 -15.83 -8.00 -5.54
CA VAL A 106 -15.13 -9.08 -4.83
C VAL A 106 -15.47 -10.38 -5.56
N ARG A 107 -14.45 -11.12 -5.98
CA ARG A 107 -14.62 -12.39 -6.71
C ARG A 107 -13.60 -13.42 -6.24
N TYR A 108 -13.97 -14.68 -6.40
CA TYR A 108 -13.09 -15.82 -6.14
C TYR A 108 -13.46 -17.02 -6.98
N SER A 109 -12.56 -17.98 -7.08
CA SER A 109 -12.77 -19.26 -7.76
C SER A 109 -11.96 -20.37 -7.11
N ASP A 110 -12.58 -21.52 -6.95
CA ASP A 110 -11.93 -22.75 -6.50
C ASP A 110 -11.22 -23.48 -7.66
N ASP A 111 -11.38 -23.05 -8.91
CA ASP A 111 -10.73 -23.61 -10.12
C ASP A 111 -10.65 -25.14 -10.15
N GLY A 112 -11.79 -25.80 -9.89
CA GLY A 112 -11.92 -27.25 -9.89
C GLY A 112 -11.52 -27.97 -8.59
N GLU A 113 -11.08 -27.28 -7.55
CA GLU A 113 -11.03 -27.83 -6.20
C GLU A 113 -12.45 -28.02 -5.64
N PRO A 114 -12.64 -28.84 -4.60
CA PRO A 114 -13.94 -28.96 -3.95
C PRO A 114 -14.48 -27.59 -3.51
N GLN A 115 -15.75 -27.34 -3.77
CA GLN A 115 -16.40 -26.07 -3.52
C GLN A 115 -16.13 -25.53 -2.11
N GLY A 116 -15.68 -24.28 -2.02
CA GLY A 116 -15.41 -23.56 -0.76
C GLY A 116 -14.13 -23.98 -0.05
N THR A 117 -13.24 -24.76 -0.70
CA THR A 117 -11.98 -25.21 -0.06
C THR A 117 -10.76 -24.38 -0.42
N ALA A 118 -10.85 -23.48 -1.41
CA ALA A 118 -9.72 -22.68 -1.89
C ALA A 118 -10.04 -21.17 -1.97
N GLY A 119 -10.83 -20.74 -2.93
CA GLY A 119 -11.04 -19.33 -3.23
C GLY A 119 -11.62 -18.52 -2.07
N GLN A 120 -12.67 -19.03 -1.43
CA GLN A 120 -13.28 -18.36 -0.26
C GLN A 120 -12.33 -18.33 0.96
N PRO A 121 -11.62 -19.41 1.35
CA PRO A 121 -10.60 -19.37 2.39
C PRO A 121 -9.50 -18.34 2.14
N MET A 122 -9.02 -18.23 0.89
CA MET A 122 -8.04 -17.21 0.49
C MET A 122 -8.59 -15.79 0.67
N LEU A 123 -9.81 -15.56 0.18
CA LEU A 123 -10.49 -14.26 0.31
C LEU A 123 -10.64 -13.83 1.76
N ASN A 124 -10.99 -14.77 2.65
CA ASN A 124 -11.14 -14.51 4.08
C ASN A 124 -9.83 -14.01 4.74
N VAL A 125 -8.65 -14.37 4.20
CA VAL A 125 -7.36 -13.85 4.69
C VAL A 125 -7.32 -12.34 4.51
N PHE A 126 -7.58 -11.85 3.30
CA PHE A 126 -7.52 -10.42 2.98
C PHE A 126 -8.60 -9.62 3.72
N GLN A 127 -9.79 -10.19 3.87
CA GLN A 127 -10.87 -9.58 4.64
C GLN A 127 -10.53 -9.43 6.13
N ARG A 128 -9.85 -10.41 6.75
CA ARG A 128 -9.42 -10.36 8.15
C ARG A 128 -8.26 -9.39 8.37
N GLU A 129 -7.36 -9.30 7.40
CA GLU A 129 -6.25 -8.33 7.41
C GLU A 129 -6.70 -6.94 6.97
N GLU A 130 -7.98 -6.75 6.60
CA GLU A 130 -8.58 -5.52 6.09
C GLU A 130 -7.88 -4.98 4.82
N VAL A 131 -7.20 -5.87 4.07
CA VAL A 131 -6.46 -5.54 2.85
C VAL A 131 -7.41 -5.53 1.66
N THR A 132 -7.36 -4.44 0.89
CA THR A 132 -8.14 -4.23 -0.34
C THR A 132 -7.21 -4.00 -1.53
N ASN A 133 -7.78 -3.81 -2.73
CA ASN A 133 -7.02 -3.60 -3.97
C ASN A 133 -5.97 -4.71 -4.16
N VAL A 134 -6.39 -5.95 -3.92
CA VAL A 134 -5.55 -7.14 -3.92
C VAL A 134 -6.07 -8.20 -4.87
N CYS A 135 -5.15 -8.83 -5.60
CA CYS A 135 -5.37 -10.08 -6.33
C CYS A 135 -4.42 -11.14 -5.79
N CYS A 136 -4.96 -12.33 -5.53
CA CYS A 136 -4.19 -13.50 -5.09
C CYS A 136 -4.50 -14.70 -5.98
N VAL A 137 -3.44 -15.40 -6.38
CA VAL A 137 -3.55 -16.70 -7.09
C VAL A 137 -2.71 -17.71 -6.32
N VAL A 138 -3.30 -18.87 -6.03
CA VAL A 138 -2.58 -20.00 -5.47
C VAL A 138 -2.64 -21.16 -6.44
N THR A 139 -1.50 -21.52 -6.98
CA THR A 139 -1.30 -22.65 -7.88
C THR A 139 -0.97 -23.90 -7.10
N ARG A 140 -1.68 -25.01 -7.36
CA ARG A 140 -1.46 -26.27 -6.68
C ARG A 140 -1.01 -27.38 -7.60
N TYR A 141 0.08 -28.08 -7.20
CA TYR A 141 0.51 -29.36 -7.72
C TYR A 141 0.18 -30.46 -6.72
N PHE A 142 -0.57 -31.49 -7.14
CA PHE A 142 -0.96 -32.60 -6.28
C PHE A 142 0.22 -33.54 -5.99
N GLY A 143 0.47 -33.84 -4.73
CA GLY A 143 1.59 -34.68 -4.27
C GLY A 143 1.27 -36.17 -4.09
N GLY A 144 0.12 -36.65 -4.58
CA GLY A 144 -0.29 -38.06 -4.47
C GLY A 144 -0.98 -38.42 -3.15
N ILE A 145 -1.02 -37.52 -2.16
CA ILE A 145 -1.67 -37.74 -0.85
C ILE A 145 -2.83 -36.78 -0.70
N LEU A 146 -4.03 -37.29 -0.44
CA LEU A 146 -5.21 -36.47 -0.23
C LEU A 146 -5.14 -35.67 1.08
N LEU A 147 -5.40 -34.38 1.02
CA LEU A 147 -5.47 -33.52 2.18
C LEU A 147 -6.83 -33.56 2.90
N GLY A 148 -7.88 -33.86 2.15
CA GLY A 148 -9.26 -33.69 2.58
C GLY A 148 -9.67 -32.22 2.60
N ALA A 149 -10.98 -31.92 2.70
CA ALA A 149 -11.51 -30.56 2.64
C ALA A 149 -10.88 -29.64 3.69
N GLY A 150 -10.80 -30.06 4.94
CA GLY A 150 -10.18 -29.26 6.01
C GLY A 150 -8.67 -29.02 5.82
N GLY A 151 -7.97 -29.98 5.20
CA GLY A 151 -6.54 -29.82 4.83
C GLY A 151 -6.35 -28.81 3.72
N LEU A 152 -7.23 -28.84 2.69
CA LEU A 152 -7.21 -27.88 1.60
C LEU A 152 -7.47 -26.46 2.10
N VAL A 153 -8.52 -26.26 2.91
CA VAL A 153 -8.84 -24.96 3.51
C VAL A 153 -7.61 -24.38 4.24
N ARG A 154 -6.95 -25.18 5.08
CA ARG A 154 -5.75 -24.71 5.80
C ARG A 154 -4.59 -24.38 4.87
N ALA A 155 -4.33 -25.22 3.86
CA ALA A 155 -3.22 -25.02 2.94
C ALA A 155 -3.42 -23.76 2.07
N TYR A 156 -4.61 -23.55 1.51
CA TYR A 156 -4.93 -22.34 0.74
C TYR A 156 -4.91 -21.08 1.59
N THR A 157 -5.46 -21.12 2.81
CA THR A 157 -5.41 -20.01 3.76
C THR A 157 -3.96 -19.63 4.08
N GLN A 158 -3.12 -20.64 4.42
CA GLN A 158 -1.72 -20.40 4.76
C GLN A 158 -0.93 -19.86 3.56
N SER A 159 -1.11 -20.45 2.37
CA SER A 159 -0.42 -19.98 1.15
C SER A 159 -0.76 -18.53 0.78
N ALA A 160 -2.04 -18.15 0.92
CA ALA A 160 -2.46 -16.76 0.70
C ALA A 160 -1.86 -15.82 1.76
N LYS A 161 -1.80 -16.26 3.02
CA LYS A 161 -1.19 -15.46 4.11
C LYS A 161 0.30 -15.29 3.91
N ASP A 162 1.04 -16.36 3.59
CA ASP A 162 2.48 -16.32 3.36
C ASP A 162 2.84 -15.40 2.18
N ALA A 163 2.04 -15.47 1.09
CA ALA A 163 2.23 -14.59 -0.06
C ALA A 163 1.93 -13.12 0.28
N LEU A 164 0.91 -12.84 1.13
CA LEU A 164 0.65 -11.49 1.63
C LEU A 164 1.77 -10.98 2.53
N ASP A 165 2.29 -11.84 3.41
CA ASP A 165 3.43 -11.47 4.29
C ASP A 165 4.70 -11.19 3.47
N ALA A 166 4.91 -11.93 2.38
CA ALA A 166 5.98 -11.65 1.43
C ALA A 166 5.77 -10.34 0.66
N ALA A 167 4.53 -9.96 0.37
CA ALA A 167 4.18 -8.69 -0.26
C ALA A 167 4.36 -7.49 0.69
N GLY A 168 4.16 -7.70 1.99
CA GLY A 168 4.01 -6.64 2.96
C GLY A 168 2.68 -5.89 2.81
N ILE A 169 2.36 -5.06 3.78
CA ILE A 169 1.13 -4.26 3.80
C ILE A 169 1.49 -2.79 3.96
N SER A 170 0.93 -1.95 3.11
CA SER A 170 0.97 -0.49 3.21
C SER A 170 -0.40 0.04 3.65
N VAL A 171 -0.39 1.14 4.39
CA VAL A 171 -1.59 1.94 4.66
C VAL A 171 -1.63 3.12 3.71
N VAL A 172 -2.77 3.30 3.05
CA VAL A 172 -3.07 4.52 2.28
C VAL A 172 -3.86 5.45 3.18
N ARG A 173 -3.35 6.66 3.37
CA ARG A 173 -4.01 7.67 4.19
C ARG A 173 -3.84 9.07 3.60
N ARG A 174 -4.64 10.01 4.11
CA ARG A 174 -4.54 11.41 3.74
C ARG A 174 -3.32 12.06 4.40
N TRP A 175 -2.59 12.81 3.60
CA TRP A 175 -1.43 13.59 4.00
C TRP A 175 -1.65 15.04 3.63
N VAL A 176 -1.21 15.94 4.51
CA VAL A 176 -1.09 17.36 4.19
C VAL A 176 0.29 17.56 3.57
N GLU A 177 0.31 18.08 2.36
CA GLU A 177 1.52 18.46 1.66
C GLU A 177 1.91 19.87 2.07
N THR A 178 3.17 20.04 2.48
CA THR A 178 3.72 21.33 2.91
C THR A 178 5.05 21.59 2.21
N LEU A 179 5.26 22.82 1.78
CA LEU A 179 6.56 23.30 1.33
C LEU A 179 7.29 23.98 2.49
N VAL A 180 8.51 23.56 2.73
CA VAL A 180 9.37 24.05 3.81
C VAL A 180 10.68 24.57 3.21
N PRO A 181 10.75 25.86 2.83
CA PRO A 181 11.99 26.48 2.40
C PRO A 181 12.93 26.66 3.60
N CYS A 182 14.18 26.29 3.44
CA CYS A 182 15.16 26.40 4.53
C CYS A 182 16.58 26.62 4.03
N PRO A 183 17.45 27.27 4.80
CA PRO A 183 18.87 27.35 4.52
C PRO A 183 19.53 25.96 4.67
N TYR A 184 20.61 25.73 3.92
CA TYR A 184 21.36 24.45 3.96
C TYR A 184 21.80 24.04 5.38
N SER A 185 22.08 24.99 6.25
CA SER A 185 22.49 24.74 7.65
C SER A 185 21.42 24.08 8.50
N LEU A 186 20.15 24.21 8.13
CA LEU A 186 19.02 23.62 8.87
C LEU A 186 18.48 22.34 8.23
N LEU A 187 18.93 21.97 7.03
CA LEU A 187 18.40 20.86 6.22
C LEU A 187 18.34 19.55 7.01
N GLU A 188 19.45 19.08 7.55
CA GLU A 188 19.51 17.77 8.23
C GLU A 188 18.71 17.77 9.54
N ARG A 189 18.65 18.91 10.23
CA ARG A 189 17.81 19.05 11.41
C ARG A 189 16.34 18.95 11.06
N LEU A 190 15.89 19.65 10.01
CA LEU A 190 14.49 19.58 9.55
C LEU A 190 14.10 18.18 9.05
N LYS A 191 15.01 17.48 8.38
CA LYS A 191 14.79 16.08 7.99
C LYS A 191 14.57 15.18 9.23
N SER A 192 15.38 15.34 10.26
CA SER A 192 15.25 14.58 11.51
C SER A 192 13.95 14.91 12.23
N GLU A 193 13.58 16.18 12.32
CA GLU A 193 12.32 16.64 12.92
C GLU A 193 11.13 16.08 12.13
N THR A 194 11.12 16.21 10.80
CA THR A 194 10.06 15.65 9.95
C THR A 194 9.85 14.17 10.23
N ALA A 195 10.92 13.38 10.30
CA ALA A 195 10.83 11.96 10.60
C ALA A 195 10.29 11.69 12.02
N ALA A 196 10.72 12.47 13.03
CA ALA A 196 10.24 12.35 14.41
C ALA A 196 8.73 12.63 14.54
N TRP A 197 8.20 13.52 13.71
CA TRP A 197 6.75 13.80 13.62
C TRP A 197 5.98 12.78 12.78
N GLY A 198 6.68 11.80 12.18
CA GLY A 198 6.09 10.78 11.30
C GLY A 198 5.79 11.29 9.89
N GLY A 199 6.42 12.39 9.52
CA GLY A 199 6.36 12.94 8.16
C GLY A 199 7.29 12.22 7.19
N VAL A 200 7.06 12.41 5.91
CA VAL A 200 7.86 11.88 4.80
C VAL A 200 8.27 13.03 3.90
N ILE A 201 9.48 12.98 3.37
CA ILE A 201 10.01 13.97 2.43
C ILE A 201 10.15 13.30 1.06
N PRO A 202 9.13 13.39 0.18
CA PRO A 202 9.19 12.79 -1.15
C PRO A 202 10.12 13.52 -2.10
N GLU A 203 10.34 14.82 -1.89
CA GLU A 203 11.11 15.65 -2.81
C GLU A 203 11.93 16.70 -2.05
N THR A 204 13.12 16.99 -2.56
CA THR A 204 13.99 18.05 -2.07
C THR A 204 14.54 18.81 -3.27
N GLU A 205 14.22 20.08 -3.37
CA GLU A 205 14.75 20.96 -4.41
C GLU A 205 15.94 21.77 -3.86
N TYR A 206 17.03 21.77 -4.62
CA TYR A 206 18.25 22.46 -4.26
C TYR A 206 18.44 23.70 -5.14
N GLY A 207 18.54 24.88 -4.51
CA GLY A 207 18.73 26.15 -5.17
C GLY A 207 19.64 27.08 -4.34
N ALA A 208 19.35 28.36 -4.32
CA ALA A 208 20.00 29.30 -3.38
C ALA A 208 19.72 28.91 -1.93
N ASP A 209 18.48 28.50 -1.67
CA ASP A 209 18.03 27.79 -0.47
C ASP A 209 17.52 26.40 -0.87
N VAL A 210 17.23 25.57 0.11
CA VAL A 210 16.64 24.24 -0.10
C VAL A 210 15.14 24.31 0.18
N THR A 211 14.32 23.72 -0.70
CA THR A 211 12.89 23.55 -0.44
C THR A 211 12.58 22.07 -0.24
N LEU A 212 12.04 21.73 0.93
CA LEU A 212 11.53 20.39 1.22
C LEU A 212 10.05 20.33 0.91
N THR A 213 9.63 19.35 0.11
CA THR A 213 8.22 18.93 0.06
C THR A 213 8.02 17.91 1.16
N VAL A 214 7.24 18.27 2.17
CA VAL A 214 6.98 17.44 3.35
C VAL A 214 5.53 16.96 3.33
N LEU A 215 5.33 15.68 3.56
CA LEU A 215 4.02 15.07 3.78
C LEU A 215 3.86 14.77 5.26
N LEU A 216 2.83 15.30 5.86
CA LEU A 216 2.50 15.10 7.26
C LEU A 216 1.13 14.46 7.42
N PRO A 217 0.96 13.55 8.42
CA PRO A 217 -0.37 13.13 8.82
C PRO A 217 -1.24 14.35 9.13
N GLU A 218 -2.48 14.36 8.64
CA GLU A 218 -3.40 15.51 8.79
C GLU A 218 -3.47 16.02 10.23
N GLU A 219 -3.57 15.10 11.18
CA GLU A 219 -3.68 15.43 12.60
C GLU A 219 -2.43 16.06 13.23
N LYS A 220 -1.31 16.06 12.50
CA LYS A 220 -0.02 16.59 12.99
C LYS A 220 0.50 17.80 12.21
N ALA A 221 -0.08 18.08 11.05
CA ALA A 221 0.46 19.08 10.13
C ALA A 221 0.54 20.48 10.75
N GLU A 222 -0.51 20.97 11.38
CA GLU A 222 -0.55 22.28 12.01
C GLU A 222 0.45 22.42 13.15
N ALA A 223 0.49 21.40 14.04
CA ALA A 223 1.41 21.40 15.18
C ALA A 223 2.88 21.31 14.73
N TYR A 224 3.19 20.58 13.66
CA TYR A 224 4.52 20.51 13.09
C TYR A 224 4.95 21.86 12.51
N LEU A 225 4.09 22.55 11.75
CA LEU A 225 4.41 23.87 11.20
C LEU A 225 4.70 24.90 12.30
N ALA A 226 3.91 24.90 13.36
CA ALA A 226 4.16 25.75 14.54
C ALA A 226 5.51 25.38 15.21
N HIS A 227 5.80 24.09 15.34
CA HIS A 227 7.05 23.61 15.93
C HIS A 227 8.30 24.03 15.14
N ILE A 228 8.32 23.89 13.80
CA ILE A 228 9.48 24.28 13.00
C ILE A 228 9.70 25.79 13.02
N LEU A 229 8.62 26.58 13.02
CA LEU A 229 8.69 28.04 13.13
C LEU A 229 9.34 28.46 14.46
N ASP A 230 8.89 27.88 15.57
CA ASP A 230 9.46 28.15 16.92
C ASP A 230 10.91 27.66 17.02
N MET A 231 11.18 26.41 16.64
CA MET A 231 12.52 25.80 16.69
C MET A 231 13.57 26.60 15.91
N THR A 232 13.18 27.26 14.84
CA THR A 232 14.06 28.04 13.97
C THR A 232 13.99 29.54 14.26
N ALA A 233 13.35 29.96 15.35
CA ALA A 233 13.15 31.35 15.73
C ALA A 233 12.60 32.22 14.57
N GLY A 234 11.62 31.66 13.84
CA GLY A 234 10.96 32.31 12.71
C GLY A 234 11.76 32.31 11.40
N THR A 235 12.93 31.64 11.35
CA THR A 235 13.73 31.58 10.12
C THR A 235 13.13 30.69 9.04
N VAL A 236 12.42 29.62 9.43
CA VAL A 236 11.77 28.66 8.54
C VAL A 236 10.27 28.72 8.75
N GLU A 237 9.55 29.09 7.72
CA GLU A 237 8.10 29.08 7.68
C GLU A 237 7.62 28.08 6.61
N GLY A 238 6.93 27.03 7.03
CA GLY A 238 6.35 26.05 6.13
C GLY A 238 4.91 26.44 5.73
N ILE A 239 4.55 26.14 4.50
CA ILE A 239 3.23 26.48 3.92
C ILE A 239 2.55 25.19 3.47
N ALA A 240 1.33 24.93 3.97
CA ALA A 240 0.49 23.86 3.44
C ALA A 240 0.02 24.20 2.02
N THR A 241 0.27 23.31 1.07
CA THR A 241 -0.01 23.53 -0.37
C THR A 241 -1.16 22.68 -0.87
N GLY A 242 -1.51 21.62 -0.14
CA GLY A 242 -2.60 20.72 -0.55
C GLY A 242 -2.68 19.47 0.31
N GLU A 243 -3.47 18.54 -0.18
CA GLU A 243 -3.69 17.24 0.43
C GLU A 243 -3.55 16.16 -0.64
N ARG A 244 -3.03 14.99 -0.25
CA ARG A 244 -3.01 13.82 -1.13
C ARG A 244 -3.12 12.52 -0.35
N PHE A 245 -3.66 11.50 -1.00
CA PHE A 245 -3.57 10.14 -0.51
C PHE A 245 -2.27 9.51 -0.97
N GLN A 246 -1.51 8.97 -0.03
CA GLN A 246 -0.27 8.26 -0.32
C GLN A 246 -0.15 7.05 0.60
N ASP A 247 0.36 5.95 0.04
CA ASP A 247 0.66 4.75 0.78
C ASP A 247 2.03 4.85 1.48
N VAL A 248 2.06 4.32 2.69
CA VAL A 248 3.30 4.14 3.47
C VAL A 248 3.36 2.71 3.99
N PRO A 249 4.55 2.10 4.09
CA PRO A 249 4.67 0.76 4.65
C PRO A 249 4.12 0.69 6.08
N TRP A 250 3.17 -0.23 6.29
CA TRP A 250 2.57 -0.54 7.58
C TRP A 250 3.20 -1.79 8.20
N ARG A 251 3.30 -2.85 7.38
CA ARG A 251 3.94 -4.11 7.73
C ARG A 251 4.91 -4.44 6.61
N PRO A 252 6.23 -4.38 6.86
CA PRO A 252 7.22 -4.59 5.80
C PRO A 252 7.18 -6.03 5.27
N ALA A 253 7.56 -6.21 4.02
CA ALA A 253 7.68 -7.51 3.38
C ALA A 253 8.68 -8.41 4.13
N GLY A 254 8.35 -9.70 4.30
CA GLY A 254 9.22 -10.68 4.95
C GLY A 254 9.29 -10.60 6.48
N GLY A 255 8.48 -9.77 7.12
CA GLY A 255 8.35 -9.70 8.58
C GLY A 255 7.55 -10.87 9.11
N ALA A 256 8.18 -11.88 9.66
CA ALA A 256 7.53 -12.89 10.48
C ALA A 256 6.96 -12.23 11.74
N GLY A 257 5.63 -12.27 11.89
CA GLY A 257 4.93 -12.06 13.14
C GLY A 257 5.11 -10.70 13.79
N GLY A 258 4.10 -9.83 13.66
CA GLY A 258 3.90 -8.75 14.61
C GLY A 258 3.59 -9.33 16.00
N PRO A 259 3.86 -8.60 17.10
CA PRO A 259 3.55 -9.06 18.45
C PRO A 259 2.04 -9.26 18.59
N GLY A 260 1.66 -10.47 19.12
CA GLY A 260 0.30 -10.82 19.50
C GLY A 260 -0.22 -9.97 20.65
#